data_f00c8083673667b35552919b3bceaf7d
#
_entry.id   f00c8083673667b35552919b3bceaf7d
#
_cell.length_a   1.000
_cell.length_b   1.000
_cell.length_c   1.000
_cell.angle_alpha   90.00
_cell.angle_beta   90.00
_cell.angle_gamma   90.00
#
_symmetry.space_group_name_H-M   'P 1'
#
loop_
_entity.id
_entity.type
_entity.pdbx_description
1 polymer ?
#
loop_
_entity_poly.entity_id
_entity_poly.type
_entity_poly.pdbx_seq_one_letter_code
_entity_poly.pdbx_strand_id
1 'polypeptide(L)'
;GFGDGGSSGDPQNNAQDLSNFLGKILRIDINTESGYKIPDSNPYKNEKDKLEEIWAYGLRNPWRFSFDKLNGDLYIGDVGQYLWEEINKISSNQSDINFGWKIMEGNHCYETEVCNQDGLTKPIFEYPSDASYAFSLMDINQKNVYGCSVTGGYVYRGNKINDLNGLYLFSDFCTGKIWSLEPVKGVTNDLTLQLLGNKKSMIPSFSEDIYGELYIVEFSGSIYKIVPSNE
;
A
#
# COMPACT_ATOMS: atom_id res chain seq x y z
N GLY A 1 -5.79 -3.59 -8.94
CA GLY A 1 -5.12 -2.28 -9.00
C GLY A 1 -4.44 -2.07 -10.35
N PHE A 2 -4.39 -0.83 -10.76
CA PHE A 2 -3.65 -0.38 -11.94
C PHE A 2 -2.80 0.82 -11.56
N GLY A 3 -1.54 0.83 -11.99
CA GLY A 3 -0.69 2.03 -11.90
C GLY A 3 -1.11 3.11 -12.89
N ASP A 4 -0.48 4.28 -12.81
CA ASP A 4 -0.80 5.49 -13.59
C ASP A 4 -0.49 5.40 -15.09
N GLY A 5 0.07 4.28 -15.54
CA GLY A 5 0.46 4.05 -16.94
C GLY A 5 1.92 4.31 -17.23
N GLY A 6 2.69 4.70 -16.22
CA GLY A 6 4.13 4.96 -16.34
C GLY A 6 4.44 6.37 -16.83
N SER A 7 5.71 6.59 -17.11
CA SER A 7 6.34 7.91 -17.27
C SER A 7 6.47 8.66 -15.94
N SER A 8 7.45 9.56 -15.86
CA SER A 8 7.66 10.35 -14.65
C SER A 8 6.55 11.39 -14.47
N GLY A 9 5.97 11.44 -13.28
CA GLY A 9 5.02 12.47 -12.88
C GLY A 9 3.66 12.43 -13.56
N ASP A 10 3.22 11.25 -14.05
CA ASP A 10 1.91 11.08 -14.71
C ASP A 10 1.54 12.26 -15.65
N PRO A 11 2.25 12.46 -16.76
CA PRO A 11 2.10 13.66 -17.59
C PRO A 11 0.70 13.79 -18.20
N GLN A 12 -0.03 12.68 -18.30
CA GLN A 12 -1.39 12.66 -18.86
C GLN A 12 -2.47 12.84 -17.79
N ASN A 13 -2.07 12.93 -16.51
CA ASN A 13 -2.98 13.02 -15.37
C ASN A 13 -3.97 11.86 -15.26
N ASN A 14 -3.51 10.67 -15.64
CA ASN A 14 -4.31 9.46 -15.66
C ASN A 14 -4.89 9.11 -14.29
N ALA A 15 -4.09 9.28 -13.23
CA ALA A 15 -4.52 8.92 -11.89
C ALA A 15 -5.77 9.70 -11.42
N GLN A 16 -5.96 10.93 -11.91
CA GLN A 16 -7.12 11.77 -11.60
C GLN A 16 -8.26 11.68 -12.64
N ASP A 17 -7.99 11.08 -13.81
CA ASP A 17 -9.00 10.95 -14.87
C ASP A 17 -9.86 9.69 -14.66
N LEU A 18 -11.13 9.88 -14.32
CA LEU A 18 -12.09 8.80 -14.06
C LEU A 18 -12.65 8.12 -15.33
N SER A 19 -12.24 8.56 -16.52
CA SER A 19 -12.62 7.94 -17.80
C SER A 19 -11.69 6.80 -18.23
N ASN A 20 -10.63 6.50 -17.45
CA ASN A 20 -9.69 5.41 -17.68
C ASN A 20 -9.38 4.62 -16.41
N PHE A 21 -8.73 3.45 -16.54
CA PHE A 21 -8.42 2.56 -15.40
C PHE A 21 -7.06 2.83 -14.75
N LEU A 22 -6.27 3.73 -15.28
CA LEU A 22 -4.91 3.97 -14.81
C LEU A 22 -4.91 4.76 -13.49
N GLY A 23 -4.07 4.34 -12.54
CA GLY A 23 -3.99 4.93 -11.20
C GLY A 23 -5.19 4.62 -10.31
N LYS A 24 -5.77 3.40 -10.42
CA LYS A 24 -7.05 3.02 -9.81
C LYS A 24 -7.02 1.71 -9.05
N ILE A 25 -7.91 1.60 -8.09
CA ILE A 25 -8.43 0.31 -7.59
C ILE A 25 -9.81 0.12 -8.21
N LEU A 26 -10.02 -1.02 -8.86
CA LEU A 26 -11.28 -1.41 -9.45
C LEU A 26 -12.00 -2.44 -8.60
N ARG A 27 -13.32 -2.39 -8.60
CA ARG A 27 -14.18 -3.37 -7.93
C ARG A 27 -15.21 -3.92 -8.90
N ILE A 28 -15.16 -5.22 -9.09
CA ILE A 28 -16.06 -5.97 -9.97
C ILE A 28 -16.63 -7.19 -9.23
N ASP A 29 -17.79 -7.65 -9.65
CA ASP A 29 -18.38 -8.91 -9.21
C ASP A 29 -18.17 -9.98 -10.29
N ILE A 30 -17.40 -11.01 -9.96
CA ILE A 30 -17.09 -12.14 -10.86
C ILE A 30 -18.06 -13.32 -10.71
N ASN A 31 -19.02 -13.24 -9.79
CA ASN A 31 -20.02 -14.28 -9.60
C ASN A 31 -21.12 -14.20 -10.67
N THR A 32 -20.75 -14.48 -11.91
CA THR A 32 -21.58 -14.40 -13.10
C THR A 32 -21.31 -15.59 -14.02
N GLU A 33 -22.22 -15.89 -14.97
CA GLU A 33 -22.00 -16.95 -15.95
C GLU A 33 -20.90 -16.60 -16.97
N SER A 34 -20.71 -15.31 -17.26
CA SER A 34 -19.68 -14.82 -18.17
C SER A 34 -19.32 -13.37 -17.85
N GLY A 35 -18.03 -13.02 -18.02
CA GLY A 35 -17.52 -11.65 -17.75
C GLY A 35 -17.60 -11.27 -16.29
N TYR A 36 -18.06 -10.06 -16.01
CA TYR A 36 -18.26 -9.52 -14.66
C TYR A 36 -19.47 -8.58 -14.61
N LYS A 37 -19.90 -8.23 -13.41
CA LYS A 37 -20.91 -7.20 -13.16
C LYS A 37 -20.33 -6.08 -12.34
N ILE A 38 -20.95 -4.91 -12.43
CA ILE A 38 -20.65 -3.78 -11.57
C ILE A 38 -21.52 -3.90 -10.30
N PRO A 39 -20.93 -3.99 -9.10
CA PRO A 39 -21.68 -3.98 -7.85
C PRO A 39 -22.54 -2.71 -7.71
N ASP A 40 -23.74 -2.84 -7.18
CA ASP A 40 -24.65 -1.70 -7.01
C ASP A 40 -24.09 -0.60 -6.07
N SER A 41 -23.18 -0.99 -5.20
CA SER A 41 -22.50 -0.08 -4.26
C SER A 41 -21.22 0.54 -4.81
N ASN A 42 -20.89 0.39 -6.09
CA ASN A 42 -19.79 1.12 -6.70
C ASN A 42 -20.14 2.61 -6.82
N PRO A 43 -19.18 3.52 -6.50
CA PRO A 43 -19.47 4.94 -6.37
C PRO A 43 -19.92 5.60 -7.69
N TYR A 44 -19.44 5.10 -8.83
CA TYR A 44 -19.71 5.70 -10.15
C TYR A 44 -20.70 4.90 -11.00
N LYS A 45 -21.41 3.95 -10.38
CA LYS A 45 -22.43 3.20 -11.11
C LYS A 45 -23.52 4.13 -11.66
N ASN A 46 -23.75 4.04 -12.96
CA ASN A 46 -24.66 4.90 -13.75
C ASN A 46 -24.23 6.39 -13.86
N GLU A 47 -22.99 6.72 -13.51
CA GLU A 47 -22.42 8.04 -13.75
C GLU A 47 -21.98 8.16 -15.23
N LYS A 48 -22.29 9.29 -15.86
CA LYS A 48 -21.76 9.57 -17.20
C LYS A 48 -20.30 9.98 -17.10
N ASP A 49 -19.53 9.61 -18.11
CA ASP A 49 -18.13 10.01 -18.28
C ASP A 49 -17.17 9.49 -17.20
N LYS A 50 -17.62 8.51 -16.40
CA LYS A 50 -16.79 7.80 -15.42
C LYS A 50 -16.91 6.29 -15.62
N LEU A 51 -15.84 5.57 -15.37
CA LEU A 51 -15.86 4.10 -15.42
C LEU A 51 -16.45 3.52 -14.14
N GLU A 52 -17.49 2.72 -14.30
CA GLU A 52 -18.30 2.18 -13.20
C GLU A 52 -17.53 1.20 -12.29
N GLU A 53 -16.43 0.64 -12.79
CA GLU A 53 -15.55 -0.29 -12.08
C GLU A 53 -14.71 0.40 -10.99
N ILE A 54 -14.50 1.71 -11.09
CA ILE A 54 -13.61 2.45 -10.21
C ILE A 54 -14.16 2.44 -8.78
N TRP A 55 -13.30 2.00 -7.84
CA TRP A 55 -13.58 2.02 -6.40
C TRP A 55 -12.83 3.13 -5.67
N ALA A 56 -11.56 3.34 -6.05
CA ALA A 56 -10.69 4.40 -5.57
C ALA A 56 -9.71 4.80 -6.68
N TYR A 57 -9.13 6.00 -6.56
CA TYR A 57 -8.27 6.60 -7.58
C TYR A 57 -7.17 7.49 -6.98
N GLY A 58 -6.36 8.09 -7.84
CA GLY A 58 -5.26 8.93 -7.39
C GLY A 58 -4.09 8.14 -6.83
N LEU A 59 -3.82 6.95 -7.38
CA LEU A 59 -2.70 6.08 -7.04
C LEU A 59 -1.64 6.15 -8.13
N ARG A 60 -0.36 6.02 -7.73
CA ARG A 60 0.74 5.99 -8.68
C ARG A 60 1.05 4.58 -9.17
N ASN A 61 1.37 3.69 -8.26
CA ASN A 61 1.73 2.30 -8.55
C ASN A 61 1.33 1.39 -7.38
N PRO A 62 0.04 1.11 -7.19
CA PRO A 62 -0.46 0.24 -6.13
C PRO A 62 0.06 -1.19 -6.32
N TRP A 63 1.23 -1.47 -5.71
CA TRP A 63 1.98 -2.69 -5.96
C TRP A 63 1.31 -3.91 -5.35
N ARG A 64 1.17 -3.96 -4.01
CA ARG A 64 0.42 -5.01 -3.32
C ARG A 64 -0.62 -4.38 -2.41
N PHE A 65 -1.76 -5.03 -2.35
CA PHE A 65 -2.83 -4.68 -1.45
C PHE A 65 -3.48 -5.93 -0.87
N SER A 66 -4.08 -5.80 0.29
CA SER A 66 -4.75 -6.87 1.00
C SER A 66 -5.92 -6.37 1.81
N PHE A 67 -6.87 -7.25 2.08
CA PHE A 67 -7.97 -6.97 3.00
C PHE A 67 -7.66 -7.53 4.38
N ASP A 68 -7.95 -6.74 5.41
CA ASP A 68 -8.03 -7.26 6.76
C ASP A 68 -9.22 -8.21 6.88
N LYS A 69 -8.97 -9.48 7.17
CA LYS A 69 -10.02 -10.52 7.26
C LYS A 69 -11.04 -10.26 8.37
N LEU A 70 -10.70 -9.46 9.39
CA LEU A 70 -11.59 -9.19 10.51
C LEU A 70 -12.66 -8.17 10.18
N ASN A 71 -12.29 -7.08 9.50
CA ASN A 71 -13.18 -5.92 9.32
C ASN A 71 -13.38 -5.53 7.85
N GLY A 72 -12.63 -6.13 6.92
CA GLY A 72 -12.71 -5.86 5.49
C GLY A 72 -12.01 -4.57 5.04
N ASP A 73 -11.24 -3.91 5.90
CA ASP A 73 -10.45 -2.74 5.50
C ASP A 73 -9.39 -3.13 4.47
N LEU A 74 -9.23 -2.30 3.44
CA LEU A 74 -8.24 -2.48 2.39
C LEU A 74 -6.98 -1.68 2.70
N TYR A 75 -5.83 -2.34 2.68
CA TYR A 75 -4.51 -1.74 2.82
C TYR A 75 -3.75 -1.84 1.50
N ILE A 76 -3.11 -0.74 1.08
CA ILE A 76 -2.44 -0.63 -0.22
C ILE A 76 -1.04 -0.08 0.00
N GLY A 77 -0.02 -0.75 -0.53
CA GLY A 77 1.31 -0.18 -0.70
C GLY A 77 1.38 0.52 -2.05
N ASP A 78 1.53 1.83 -2.05
CA ASP A 78 1.64 2.63 -3.27
C ASP A 78 3.05 3.19 -3.42
N VAL A 79 3.74 2.78 -4.49
CA VAL A 79 5.14 3.14 -4.73
C VAL A 79 5.23 4.58 -5.23
N GLY A 80 5.99 5.40 -4.52
CA GLY A 80 6.19 6.80 -4.83
C GLY A 80 7.04 7.08 -6.07
N GLN A 81 7.14 8.34 -6.46
CA GLN A 81 7.89 8.76 -7.64
C GLN A 81 9.34 9.08 -7.32
N TYR A 82 9.56 9.89 -6.28
CA TYR A 82 10.90 10.40 -5.94
C TYR A 82 11.24 10.32 -4.46
N LEU A 83 10.35 10.77 -3.60
CA LEU A 83 10.70 11.04 -2.21
C LEU A 83 9.97 10.15 -1.20
N TRP A 84 8.74 9.76 -1.46
CA TRP A 84 7.89 9.15 -0.45
C TRP A 84 7.22 7.86 -0.92
N GLU A 85 7.38 6.82 -0.14
CA GLU A 85 6.64 5.57 -0.25
C GLU A 85 5.43 5.62 0.69
N GLU A 86 4.31 5.01 0.30
CA GLU A 86 3.02 5.17 1.00
C GLU A 86 2.37 3.86 1.39
N ILE A 87 1.74 3.87 2.56
CA ILE A 87 0.72 2.89 2.94
C ILE A 87 -0.62 3.61 3.03
N ASN A 88 -1.52 3.22 2.17
CA ASN A 88 -2.87 3.75 2.09
C ASN A 88 -3.89 2.78 2.69
N LYS A 89 -5.03 3.31 3.16
CA LYS A 89 -6.11 2.52 3.75
C LYS A 89 -7.47 3.00 3.28
N ILE A 90 -8.36 2.05 2.98
CA ILE A 90 -9.80 2.29 2.76
C ILE A 90 -10.56 1.46 3.79
N SER A 91 -11.38 2.10 4.61
CA SER A 91 -12.28 1.37 5.51
C SER A 91 -13.36 0.65 4.71
N SER A 92 -13.82 -0.51 5.19
CA SER A 92 -14.73 -1.39 4.45
C SER A 92 -16.08 -0.75 4.07
N ASN A 93 -16.45 0.36 4.72
CA ASN A 93 -17.66 1.14 4.44
C ASN A 93 -17.41 2.39 3.58
N GLN A 94 -16.21 2.57 3.04
CA GLN A 94 -15.79 3.73 2.24
C GLN A 94 -15.54 3.34 0.78
N SER A 95 -15.79 4.29 -0.09
CA SER A 95 -15.48 4.26 -1.52
C SER A 95 -15.30 5.70 -2.02
N ASP A 96 -15.01 5.90 -3.29
CA ASP A 96 -14.78 7.23 -3.87
C ASP A 96 -13.60 7.96 -3.20
N ILE A 97 -12.55 7.22 -2.92
CA ILE A 97 -11.36 7.75 -2.26
C ILE A 97 -10.37 8.22 -3.30
N ASN A 98 -9.93 9.48 -3.20
CA ASN A 98 -8.85 10.05 -3.98
C ASN A 98 -7.57 10.12 -3.13
N PHE A 99 -6.55 9.33 -3.47
CA PHE A 99 -5.26 9.32 -2.76
C PHE A 99 -4.29 10.42 -3.21
N GLY A 100 -4.68 11.20 -4.23
CA GLY A 100 -4.03 12.48 -4.54
C GLY A 100 -2.92 12.45 -5.58
N TRP A 101 -2.43 11.32 -6.04
CA TRP A 101 -1.46 11.31 -7.13
C TRP A 101 -2.08 11.88 -8.42
N LYS A 102 -1.45 12.79 -9.14
CA LYS A 102 -0.08 13.39 -8.98
C LYS A 102 -0.10 14.79 -8.31
N ILE A 103 -1.12 15.13 -7.58
CA ILE A 103 -1.17 16.40 -6.81
C ILE A 103 -0.27 16.27 -5.59
N MET A 104 -0.27 15.08 -4.98
CA MET A 104 0.48 14.72 -3.79
C MET A 104 1.41 13.53 -4.06
N GLU A 105 2.53 13.46 -3.33
CA GLU A 105 3.34 12.27 -3.08
C GLU A 105 3.51 12.15 -1.56
N GLY A 106 2.93 11.12 -0.97
CA GLY A 106 2.78 11.05 0.49
C GLY A 106 1.89 12.17 1.03
N ASN A 107 2.33 12.77 2.12
CA ASN A 107 1.69 13.94 2.72
C ASN A 107 2.15 15.28 2.12
N HIS A 108 2.88 15.25 1.01
CA HIS A 108 3.59 16.39 0.43
C HIS A 108 3.05 16.73 -0.94
N CYS A 109 3.01 18.03 -1.28
CA CYS A 109 2.68 18.45 -2.65
C CYS A 109 3.77 17.98 -3.61
N TYR A 110 3.37 17.37 -4.73
CA TYR A 110 4.30 16.89 -5.74
C TYR A 110 4.82 18.05 -6.60
N GLU A 111 6.14 18.18 -6.70
CA GLU A 111 6.86 19.22 -7.49
C GLU A 111 6.48 20.69 -7.21
N THR A 112 5.71 20.96 -6.15
CA THR A 112 5.31 22.32 -5.76
C THR A 112 5.34 22.50 -4.24
N GLU A 113 5.52 23.74 -3.75
CA GLU A 113 5.46 24.02 -2.31
C GLU A 113 4.01 24.01 -1.77
N VAL A 114 3.04 24.35 -2.62
CA VAL A 114 1.62 24.46 -2.24
C VAL A 114 0.75 23.85 -3.33
N CYS A 115 -0.21 23.03 -2.93
CA CYS A 115 -1.19 22.41 -3.82
C CYS A 115 -2.58 22.39 -3.18
N ASN A 116 -3.62 22.20 -3.98
CA ASN A 116 -4.97 22.01 -3.46
C ASN A 116 -5.13 20.56 -2.96
N GLN A 117 -5.40 20.40 -1.67
CA GLN A 117 -5.58 19.12 -1.00
C GLN A 117 -7.05 18.80 -0.69
N ASP A 118 -8.00 19.63 -1.16
CA ASP A 118 -9.42 19.43 -0.89
C ASP A 118 -9.91 18.12 -1.49
N GLY A 119 -10.56 17.29 -0.67
CA GLY A 119 -11.08 15.99 -1.08
C GLY A 119 -10.03 14.90 -1.24
N LEU A 120 -8.75 15.17 -0.94
CA LEU A 120 -7.70 14.16 -0.98
C LEU A 120 -7.59 13.41 0.35
N THR A 121 -7.30 12.12 0.26
CA THR A 121 -7.08 11.25 1.41
C THR A 121 -5.59 10.99 1.56
N LYS A 122 -5.07 11.32 2.74
CA LYS A 122 -3.66 11.12 3.07
C LYS A 122 -3.36 9.66 3.39
N PRO A 123 -2.12 9.19 3.12
CA PRO A 123 -1.69 7.87 3.56
C PRO A 123 -1.72 7.76 5.09
N ILE A 124 -1.95 6.56 5.59
CA ILE A 124 -1.86 6.26 7.03
C ILE A 124 -0.43 6.18 7.52
N PHE A 125 0.52 5.98 6.60
CA PHE A 125 1.95 5.96 6.85
C PHE A 125 2.72 6.28 5.58
N GLU A 126 3.84 7.00 5.73
CA GLU A 126 4.78 7.26 4.65
C GLU A 126 6.23 7.12 5.14
N TYR A 127 7.15 6.86 4.24
CA TYR A 127 8.57 6.84 4.55
C TYR A 127 9.41 7.27 3.34
N PRO A 128 10.62 7.83 3.57
CA PRO A 128 11.48 8.26 2.49
C PRO A 128 11.95 7.12 1.59
N SER A 129 11.96 7.35 0.29
CA SER A 129 12.43 6.39 -0.71
C SER A 129 13.95 6.20 -0.73
N ASP A 130 14.71 6.99 0.04
CA ASP A 130 16.17 6.89 0.12
C ASP A 130 16.70 7.27 1.51
N ALA A 131 17.81 6.65 1.91
CA ALA A 131 18.46 6.91 3.19
C ALA A 131 18.90 8.38 3.37
N SER A 132 19.32 9.05 2.30
CA SER A 132 19.75 10.46 2.36
C SER A 132 18.57 11.39 2.69
N TYR A 133 17.39 11.07 2.21
CA TYR A 133 16.17 11.80 2.55
C TYR A 133 15.72 11.57 3.98
N ALA A 134 15.88 10.35 4.51
CA ALA A 134 15.56 10.04 5.89
C ALA A 134 16.32 10.93 6.88
N PHE A 135 17.60 11.24 6.61
CA PHE A 135 18.41 12.10 7.46
C PHE A 135 17.98 13.57 7.44
N SER A 136 17.36 14.03 6.35
CA SER A 136 16.98 15.43 6.17
C SER A 136 15.51 15.70 6.48
N LEU A 137 14.63 14.71 6.28
CA LEU A 137 13.18 14.91 6.27
C LEU A 137 12.47 14.34 7.50
N MET A 138 13.06 13.31 8.16
CA MET A 138 12.39 12.62 9.27
C MET A 138 12.95 13.02 10.63
N ASP A 139 12.12 12.85 11.66
CA ASP A 139 12.54 12.97 13.05
C ASP A 139 13.65 11.96 13.38
N ILE A 140 14.50 12.32 14.34
CA ILE A 140 15.69 11.55 14.74
C ILE A 140 15.36 10.10 15.12
N ASN A 141 14.15 9.88 15.65
CA ASN A 141 13.69 8.55 16.08
C ASN A 141 13.23 7.64 14.93
N GLN A 142 13.08 8.18 13.72
CA GLN A 142 12.57 7.46 12.54
C GLN A 142 13.62 7.32 11.43
N LYS A 143 14.85 7.74 11.63
CA LYS A 143 15.93 7.75 10.63
C LYS A 143 16.29 6.37 10.05
N ASN A 144 15.85 5.29 10.68
CA ASN A 144 16.06 3.94 10.15
C ASN A 144 14.90 3.44 9.26
N VAL A 145 13.83 4.22 9.14
CA VAL A 145 12.68 3.91 8.28
C VAL A 145 12.89 4.59 6.94
N TYR A 146 13.45 3.87 5.99
CA TYR A 146 13.66 4.30 4.61
C TYR A 146 13.75 3.09 3.70
N GLY A 147 13.50 3.30 2.43
CA GLY A 147 13.57 2.24 1.42
C GLY A 147 13.78 2.78 0.03
N CYS A 148 13.18 2.17 -0.96
CA CYS A 148 13.14 2.62 -2.34
C CYS A 148 11.83 2.24 -3.06
N SER A 149 11.08 1.30 -2.52
CA SER A 149 9.86 0.81 -3.14
C SER A 149 9.06 -0.02 -2.13
N VAL A 150 7.94 0.51 -1.71
CA VAL A 150 7.05 -0.20 -0.79
C VAL A 150 6.47 -1.46 -1.45
N THR A 151 6.53 -2.57 -0.73
CA THR A 151 5.89 -3.80 -1.19
C THR A 151 4.41 -3.84 -0.81
N GLY A 152 4.04 -3.27 0.32
CA GLY A 152 2.77 -3.54 0.98
C GLY A 152 2.82 -4.82 1.80
N GLY A 153 1.69 -5.33 2.25
CA GLY A 153 1.66 -6.49 3.14
C GLY A 153 0.26 -6.89 3.59
N TYR A 154 0.14 -7.36 4.85
CA TYR A 154 -1.10 -7.88 5.43
C TYR A 154 -1.27 -7.48 6.89
N VAL A 155 -2.51 -7.32 7.34
CA VAL A 155 -2.82 -7.31 8.78
C VAL A 155 -2.71 -8.74 9.31
N TYR A 156 -1.83 -8.96 10.29
CA TYR A 156 -1.67 -10.28 10.89
C TYR A 156 -2.90 -10.68 11.70
N ARG A 157 -3.50 -11.81 11.36
CA ARG A 157 -4.68 -12.39 12.01
C ARG A 157 -4.46 -13.84 12.47
N GLY A 158 -3.19 -14.29 12.42
CA GLY A 158 -2.80 -15.59 12.96
C GLY A 158 -2.87 -15.67 14.47
N ASN A 159 -2.67 -16.87 15.00
CA ASN A 159 -2.71 -17.16 16.44
C ASN A 159 -1.38 -17.65 17.01
N LYS A 160 -0.32 -17.70 16.19
CA LYS A 160 0.99 -18.19 16.61
C LYS A 160 1.85 -17.09 17.24
N ILE A 161 1.60 -15.82 16.87
CA ILE A 161 2.37 -14.66 17.34
C ILE A 161 1.39 -13.61 17.85
N ASN A 162 1.01 -13.72 19.13
CA ASN A 162 -0.02 -12.86 19.72
C ASN A 162 0.30 -11.37 19.62
N ASP A 163 1.57 -11.00 19.76
CA ASP A 163 2.02 -9.60 19.74
C ASP A 163 1.91 -8.95 18.36
N LEU A 164 1.75 -9.74 17.30
CA LEU A 164 1.51 -9.22 15.95
C LEU A 164 0.02 -9.07 15.61
N ASN A 165 -0.87 -9.64 16.42
CA ASN A 165 -2.30 -9.65 16.07
C ASN A 165 -2.87 -8.24 15.97
N GLY A 166 -3.40 -7.89 14.80
CA GLY A 166 -3.94 -6.57 14.48
C GLY A 166 -2.92 -5.59 13.89
N LEU A 167 -1.65 -5.93 13.86
CA LEU A 167 -0.63 -5.11 13.22
C LEU A 167 -0.59 -5.37 11.72
N TYR A 168 -0.43 -4.32 10.93
CA TYR A 168 -0.17 -4.42 9.50
C TYR A 168 1.33 -4.62 9.27
N LEU A 169 1.72 -5.79 8.75
CA LEU A 169 3.09 -6.09 8.40
C LEU A 169 3.33 -5.75 6.94
N PHE A 170 4.39 -5.01 6.66
CA PHE A 170 4.77 -4.62 5.30
C PHE A 170 6.29 -4.58 5.14
N SER A 171 6.77 -4.49 3.91
CA SER A 171 8.20 -4.42 3.63
C SER A 171 8.53 -3.40 2.55
N ASP A 172 9.81 -3.11 2.45
CA ASP A 172 10.43 -2.42 1.33
C ASP A 172 11.21 -3.41 0.46
N PHE A 173 11.02 -3.32 -0.84
CA PHE A 173 11.61 -4.24 -1.81
C PHE A 173 13.13 -4.18 -1.83
N CYS A 174 13.73 -2.98 -1.81
CA CYS A 174 15.18 -2.83 -1.96
C CYS A 174 15.96 -3.18 -0.71
N THR A 175 15.44 -2.78 0.44
CA THR A 175 16.14 -2.97 1.70
C THR A 175 15.86 -4.31 2.33
N GLY A 176 14.73 -4.95 1.98
CA GLY A 176 14.23 -6.16 2.62
C GLY A 176 13.86 -5.97 4.08
N LYS A 177 13.73 -4.72 4.54
CA LYS A 177 13.25 -4.41 5.89
C LYS A 177 11.77 -4.76 5.98
N ILE A 178 11.38 -5.30 7.12
CA ILE A 178 10.00 -5.60 7.44
C ILE A 178 9.61 -4.80 8.67
N TRP A 179 8.50 -4.13 8.58
CA TRP A 179 7.94 -3.32 9.66
C TRP A 179 6.55 -3.78 10.03
N SER A 180 6.18 -3.49 11.26
CA SER A 180 4.78 -3.52 11.68
C SER A 180 4.28 -2.10 11.91
N LEU A 181 3.08 -1.84 11.43
CA LEU A 181 2.36 -0.60 11.64
C LEU A 181 1.14 -0.90 12.52
N GLU A 182 0.95 -0.10 13.58
CA GLU A 182 -0.31 -0.10 14.33
C GLU A 182 -1.29 0.86 13.62
N PRO A 183 -2.31 0.36 12.91
CA PRO A 183 -3.10 1.18 11.98
C PRO A 183 -3.88 2.32 12.65
N VAL A 184 -4.17 2.18 13.95
CA VAL A 184 -4.94 3.20 14.71
C VAL A 184 -4.06 4.36 15.16
N LYS A 185 -2.77 4.12 15.42
CA LYS A 185 -1.86 5.12 15.98
C LYS A 185 -0.83 5.63 14.99
N GLY A 186 -0.71 5.00 13.81
CA GLY A 186 0.32 5.34 12.84
C GLY A 186 1.76 5.09 13.35
N VAL A 187 1.92 4.30 14.42
CA VAL A 187 3.22 4.00 15.02
C VAL A 187 3.85 2.81 14.32
N THR A 188 5.05 3.01 13.81
CA THR A 188 5.85 1.94 13.19
C THR A 188 6.77 1.33 14.22
N ASN A 189 6.74 0.01 14.36
CA ASN A 189 7.74 -0.74 15.11
C ASN A 189 8.66 -1.47 14.13
N ASP A 190 9.96 -1.30 14.32
CA ASP A 190 10.98 -2.00 13.55
C ASP A 190 10.96 -3.49 13.94
N LEU A 191 10.44 -4.32 13.07
CA LEU A 191 10.59 -5.75 13.20
C LEU A 191 11.87 -6.13 12.44
N THR A 192 12.99 -6.09 13.13
CA THR A 192 14.22 -6.69 12.62
C THR A 192 14.04 -8.20 12.59
N LEU A 193 13.42 -8.71 11.55
CA LEU A 193 13.46 -10.13 11.26
C LEU A 193 14.89 -10.47 10.88
N GLN A 194 15.70 -10.86 11.85
CA GLN A 194 17.01 -11.51 11.66
C GLN A 194 16.88 -12.84 10.90
N LEU A 195 15.68 -13.16 10.39
CA LEU A 195 15.32 -14.44 9.76
C LEU A 195 16.05 -14.73 8.47
N LEU A 196 16.61 -13.74 7.79
CA LEU A 196 17.19 -13.92 6.46
C LEU A 196 18.73 -13.81 6.44
N GLY A 197 19.36 -13.83 7.58
CA GLY A 197 20.83 -13.73 7.66
C GLY A 197 21.35 -12.40 7.08
N ASN A 198 22.64 -12.29 6.88
CA ASN A 198 23.33 -11.08 6.41
C ASN A 198 23.12 -10.73 4.92
N LYS A 199 22.09 -11.25 4.25
CA LYS A 199 21.78 -10.92 2.86
C LYS A 199 20.59 -9.97 2.82
N LYS A 200 20.78 -8.83 2.14
CA LYS A 200 19.66 -7.98 1.74
C LYS A 200 18.74 -8.79 0.84
N SER A 201 17.57 -9.12 1.34
CA SER A 201 16.56 -9.85 0.59
C SER A 201 15.60 -8.87 -0.06
N MET A 202 15.38 -9.01 -1.36
CA MET A 202 14.31 -8.30 -2.04
C MET A 202 13.00 -9.06 -1.78
N ILE A 203 12.04 -8.39 -1.18
CA ILE A 203 10.73 -8.95 -0.82
C ILE A 203 9.65 -8.36 -1.71
N PRO A 204 9.28 -9.01 -2.82
CA PRO A 204 8.26 -8.51 -3.75
C PRO A 204 6.82 -8.76 -3.28
N SER A 205 6.61 -9.63 -2.29
CA SER A 205 5.26 -10.01 -1.88
C SER A 205 5.23 -10.68 -0.52
N PHE A 206 4.05 -10.61 0.09
CA PHE A 206 3.62 -11.48 1.20
C PHE A 206 2.50 -12.39 0.72
N SER A 207 2.20 -13.39 1.54
CA SER A 207 1.05 -14.26 1.41
C SER A 207 0.51 -14.61 2.79
N GLU A 208 -0.75 -15.03 2.84
CA GLU A 208 -1.44 -15.41 4.07
C GLU A 208 -2.12 -16.76 3.89
N ASP A 209 -1.99 -17.64 4.87
CA ASP A 209 -2.73 -18.91 4.86
C ASP A 209 -4.16 -18.75 5.42
N ILE A 210 -4.92 -19.87 5.39
CA ILE A 210 -6.30 -19.87 5.89
C ILE A 210 -6.44 -19.61 7.39
N TYR A 211 -5.32 -19.75 8.13
CA TYR A 211 -5.25 -19.51 9.57
C TYR A 211 -4.80 -18.09 9.93
N GLY A 212 -4.49 -17.26 8.91
CA GLY A 212 -3.99 -15.90 9.11
C GLY A 212 -2.48 -15.83 9.38
N GLU A 213 -1.74 -16.93 9.20
CA GLU A 213 -0.29 -16.94 9.33
C GLU A 213 0.36 -16.39 8.06
N LEU A 214 1.39 -15.55 8.23
CA LEU A 214 2.00 -14.84 7.11
C LEU A 214 3.26 -15.53 6.58
N TYR A 215 3.45 -15.38 5.29
CA TYR A 215 4.61 -15.84 4.55
C TYR A 215 5.24 -14.69 3.77
N ILE A 216 6.56 -14.70 3.70
CA ILE A 216 7.37 -13.78 2.91
C ILE A 216 7.77 -14.52 1.63
N VAL A 217 7.56 -13.89 0.49
CA VAL A 217 8.04 -14.36 -0.80
C VAL A 217 9.29 -13.56 -1.14
N GLU A 218 10.42 -14.24 -1.31
CA GLU A 218 11.70 -13.63 -1.67
C GLU A 218 11.92 -13.69 -3.18
N PHE A 219 12.50 -12.64 -3.76
CA PHE A 219 12.74 -12.55 -5.21
C PHE A 219 13.67 -13.67 -5.74
N SER A 220 14.52 -14.23 -4.89
CA SER A 220 15.36 -15.40 -5.21
C SER A 220 14.58 -16.69 -5.40
N GLY A 221 13.27 -16.73 -5.10
CA GLY A 221 12.40 -17.89 -5.25
C GLY A 221 12.14 -18.66 -3.96
N SER A 222 12.59 -18.16 -2.81
CA SER A 222 12.30 -18.77 -1.50
C SER A 222 11.02 -18.25 -0.89
N ILE A 223 10.33 -19.08 -0.10
CA ILE A 223 9.16 -18.72 0.69
C ILE A 223 9.47 -19.00 2.16
N TYR A 224 9.28 -18.02 3.02
CA TYR A 224 9.54 -18.13 4.46
C TYR A 224 8.26 -17.89 5.24
N LYS A 225 8.00 -18.72 6.23
CA LYS A 225 6.94 -18.50 7.21
C LYS A 225 7.44 -17.59 8.31
N ILE A 226 6.62 -16.61 8.70
CA ILE A 226 6.87 -15.81 9.92
C ILE A 226 6.53 -16.69 11.13
N VAL A 227 7.48 -16.81 12.05
CA VAL A 227 7.34 -17.64 13.26
C VAL A 227 7.79 -16.86 14.50
N PRO A 228 7.32 -17.22 15.71
CA PRO A 228 7.85 -16.64 16.94
C PRO A 228 9.37 -16.81 17.00
N SER A 229 10.09 -15.81 17.53
CA SER A 229 11.50 -16.00 17.89
C SER A 229 11.59 -17.07 18.97
N ASN A 230 12.41 -18.08 18.76
CA ASN A 230 12.80 -18.95 19.87
C ASN A 230 13.67 -18.08 20.81
N GLU A 231 13.23 -17.89 22.06
CA GLU A 231 14.03 -17.30 23.12
C GLU A 231 15.30 -18.11 23.40
#